data_b87030203e82d3ffc16a5cf85a2e02ad
#
_entry.id   b87030203e82d3ffc16a5cf85a2e02ad
#
_cell.length_a   1.000
_cell.length_b   1.000
_cell.length_c   1.000
_cell.angle_alpha   90.00
_cell.angle_beta   90.00
_cell.angle_gamma   90.00
#
_symmetry.space_group_name_H-M   'P 1'
#
loop_
_entity.id
_entity.type
_entity.pdbx_description
1 polymer ?
#
loop_
_entity_poly.entity_id
_entity_poly.type
_entity_poly.pdbx_seq_one_letter_code
_entity_poly.pdbx_strand_id
1 'polypeptide(L)'
;MTEHPRSASRNTSNGMHFEPKLDWFGKTERPASGIFDGSVTALQLQPGFGLHTLNATANQSYVIDGQRKPGTVLHCFLEGSTAARLDNRPMNLGHTSGGAVKLVLTSIEETQRFWRRSDPGEYVRKISIQMSPNWLEGNGLCVPIATPTGAMQRHEWYASPQEIKMLEALASTPRFSSPVTRLHAESMALALVAESFERFSDQSTNSTLSKRETIQLSRIEALARRPGPVPSLAALATEAGLSQSGLRRLIQSVYGRAPLAHIRALRLEMAYIALKRDHISIEDAAAMAGYTSGANFATAFRRAYKVPPSQIRGGH
;
A
#
# COMPACT_ATOMS: atom_id res chain seq x y z
N MET A 1 28.14 -47.08 -31.71
CA MET A 1 27.94 -45.78 -32.36
C MET A 1 26.47 -45.40 -32.18
N THR A 2 26.19 -44.62 -31.17
CA THR A 2 24.93 -43.88 -31.05
C THR A 2 25.18 -42.74 -30.06
N GLU A 3 25.16 -41.52 -30.59
CA GLU A 3 25.44 -40.29 -29.90
C GLU A 3 24.26 -39.92 -28.98
N HIS A 4 24.57 -39.50 -27.77
CA HIS A 4 23.63 -38.82 -26.87
C HIS A 4 23.69 -37.32 -27.12
N PRO A 5 22.54 -36.62 -27.23
CA PRO A 5 22.50 -35.17 -27.19
C PRO A 5 22.53 -34.69 -25.74
N ARG A 6 23.45 -33.77 -25.47
CA ARG A 6 23.55 -33.03 -24.21
C ARG A 6 22.30 -32.18 -23.98
N SER A 7 21.55 -32.46 -22.92
CA SER A 7 20.49 -31.59 -22.46
C SER A 7 21.07 -30.41 -21.70
N ALA A 8 20.78 -29.22 -22.19
CA ALA A 8 21.08 -27.96 -21.49
C ALA A 8 20.24 -27.89 -20.23
N SER A 9 20.88 -27.82 -19.07
CA SER A 9 20.23 -27.57 -17.79
C SER A 9 19.72 -26.15 -17.76
N ARG A 10 18.39 -25.98 -17.83
CA ARG A 10 17.71 -24.75 -17.47
C ARG A 10 17.80 -24.57 -15.96
N ASN A 11 18.54 -23.56 -15.56
CA ASN A 11 18.61 -23.11 -14.18
C ASN A 11 17.27 -22.45 -13.82
N THR A 12 16.33 -23.25 -13.33
CA THR A 12 15.09 -22.73 -12.70
C THR A 12 15.44 -22.41 -11.26
N SER A 13 15.51 -21.12 -10.94
CA SER A 13 15.53 -20.65 -9.57
C SER A 13 14.20 -21.03 -8.91
N ASN A 14 14.18 -22.20 -8.27
CA ASN A 14 13.04 -22.71 -7.52
C ASN A 14 12.94 -21.94 -6.20
N GLY A 15 12.34 -20.75 -6.21
CA GLY A 15 11.86 -20.11 -4.99
C GLY A 15 10.66 -20.91 -4.48
N MET A 16 10.71 -21.37 -3.23
CA MET A 16 9.59 -22.09 -2.62
C MET A 16 8.37 -21.16 -2.59
N HIS A 17 7.34 -21.48 -3.37
CA HIS A 17 6.06 -20.78 -3.36
C HIS A 17 5.32 -21.20 -2.09
N PHE A 18 5.17 -20.29 -1.14
CA PHE A 18 4.34 -20.46 0.03
C PHE A 18 3.03 -19.72 -0.22
N GLU A 19 1.90 -20.43 -0.32
CA GLU A 19 0.56 -19.87 -0.20
C GLU A 19 0.18 -19.87 1.29
N PRO A 20 0.40 -18.78 2.03
CA PRO A 20 -0.19 -18.69 3.34
C PRO A 20 -1.69 -18.53 3.10
N LYS A 21 -2.51 -19.38 3.70
CA LYS A 21 -3.90 -19.06 3.98
C LYS A 21 -3.88 -17.89 4.95
N LEU A 22 -3.66 -16.69 4.42
CA LEU A 22 -3.79 -15.43 5.11
C LEU A 22 -5.26 -15.20 5.40
N ASP A 23 -5.77 -15.93 6.37
CA ASP A 23 -6.93 -15.47 7.08
C ASP A 23 -6.45 -14.28 7.89
N TRP A 24 -6.81 -13.07 7.47
CA TRP A 24 -6.35 -11.79 8.05
C TRP A 24 -6.56 -11.74 9.56
N PHE A 25 -7.40 -12.61 10.11
CA PHE A 25 -7.78 -12.74 11.51
C PHE A 25 -7.76 -14.19 12.02
N GLY A 26 -7.36 -15.15 11.22
CA GLY A 26 -7.24 -16.55 11.55
C GLY A 26 -5.78 -16.98 11.62
N LYS A 27 -5.52 -18.04 12.38
CA LYS A 27 -4.24 -18.68 12.65
C LYS A 27 -3.28 -18.55 11.47
N THR A 28 -2.31 -17.65 11.58
CA THR A 28 -1.15 -17.64 10.69
C THR A 28 -0.47 -19.00 10.88
N GLU A 29 -0.55 -19.88 9.89
CA GLU A 29 0.35 -21.02 9.85
C GLU A 29 1.75 -20.43 9.94
N ARG A 30 2.52 -20.88 10.92
CA ARG A 30 3.93 -20.48 11.05
C ARG A 30 4.58 -20.77 9.71
N PRO A 31 5.37 -19.84 9.15
CA PRO A 31 6.19 -20.16 8.01
C PRO A 31 6.95 -21.45 8.33
N ALA A 32 7.09 -22.34 7.33
CA ALA A 32 7.74 -23.61 7.52
C ALA A 32 9.04 -23.40 8.29
N SER A 33 9.30 -24.27 9.28
CA SER A 33 10.49 -24.20 10.13
C SER A 33 11.74 -24.10 9.26
N GLY A 34 12.56 -23.05 9.45
CA GLY A 34 13.80 -22.86 8.71
C GLY A 34 13.79 -21.71 7.68
N ILE A 35 12.65 -21.08 7.40
CA ILE A 35 12.59 -19.89 6.50
C ILE A 35 13.19 -18.67 7.20
N PHE A 36 12.97 -18.53 8.50
CA PHE A 36 13.42 -17.39 9.29
C PHE A 36 14.28 -17.87 10.48
N ASP A 37 15.33 -17.11 10.74
CA ASP A 37 16.04 -17.12 12.01
C ASP A 37 15.59 -15.90 12.82
N GLY A 38 14.97 -16.15 13.97
CA GLY A 38 14.39 -15.11 14.83
C GLY A 38 12.98 -15.41 15.31
N SER A 39 12.20 -14.37 15.57
CA SER A 39 10.86 -14.47 16.12
C SER A 39 9.79 -13.90 15.19
N VAL A 40 8.72 -14.66 15.03
CA VAL A 40 7.50 -14.26 14.33
C VAL A 40 6.33 -14.50 15.28
N THR A 41 5.52 -13.48 15.54
CA THR A 41 4.35 -13.59 16.39
C THR A 41 3.12 -13.02 15.69
N ALA A 42 2.02 -13.75 15.77
CA ALA A 42 0.71 -13.28 15.33
C ALA A 42 -0.28 -13.52 16.48
N LEU A 43 -0.95 -12.46 16.89
CA LEU A 43 -1.93 -12.47 17.98
C LEU A 43 -3.24 -11.87 17.48
N GLN A 44 -4.32 -12.56 17.73
CA GLN A 44 -5.64 -11.96 17.73
C GLN A 44 -5.90 -11.39 19.12
N LEU A 45 -5.93 -10.07 19.23
CA LEU A 45 -6.14 -9.34 20.48
C LEU A 45 -7.65 -9.29 20.80
N GLN A 46 -8.45 -8.88 19.81
CA GLN A 46 -9.92 -8.88 19.84
C GLN A 46 -10.47 -9.45 18.53
N PRO A 47 -11.76 -9.80 18.43
CA PRO A 47 -12.39 -10.11 17.14
C PRO A 47 -12.20 -8.96 16.15
N GLY A 48 -11.50 -9.23 15.05
CA GLY A 48 -11.19 -8.21 14.04
C GLY A 48 -10.03 -7.27 14.37
N PHE A 49 -9.32 -7.46 15.47
CA PHE A 49 -8.15 -6.67 15.87
C PHE A 49 -6.96 -7.57 16.17
N GLY A 50 -5.87 -7.40 15.43
CA GLY A 50 -4.71 -8.30 15.51
C GLY A 50 -3.38 -7.58 15.51
N LEU A 51 -2.38 -8.21 16.13
CA LEU A 51 -0.99 -7.78 16.20
C LEU A 51 -0.10 -8.82 15.54
N HIS A 52 0.76 -8.38 14.64
CA HIS A 52 1.81 -9.19 14.05
C HIS A 52 3.16 -8.53 14.27
N THR A 53 4.12 -9.27 14.85
CA THR A 53 5.50 -8.83 15.01
C THR A 53 6.43 -9.76 14.25
N LEU A 54 7.46 -9.19 13.65
CA LEU A 54 8.54 -9.91 13.00
C LEU A 54 9.87 -9.29 13.46
N ASN A 55 10.74 -10.13 13.99
CA ASN A 55 12.12 -9.81 14.32
C ASN A 55 12.97 -10.98 13.87
N ALA A 56 13.34 -10.99 12.59
CA ALA A 56 13.97 -12.17 12.00
C ALA A 56 14.74 -11.85 10.73
N THR A 57 15.73 -12.72 10.45
CA THR A 57 16.47 -12.75 9.19
C THR A 57 15.92 -13.87 8.31
N ALA A 58 15.74 -13.61 7.04
CA ALA A 58 15.36 -14.63 6.07
C ALA A 58 16.57 -15.53 5.75
N ASN A 59 16.41 -16.85 5.89
CA ASN A 59 17.46 -17.84 5.58
C ASN A 59 17.43 -18.28 4.12
N GLN A 60 16.32 -18.08 3.45
CA GLN A 60 16.13 -18.45 2.04
C GLN A 60 15.16 -17.48 1.36
N SER A 61 15.21 -17.41 0.03
CA SER A 61 14.22 -16.63 -0.73
C SER A 61 12.85 -17.24 -0.55
N TYR A 62 11.86 -16.40 -0.25
CA TYR A 62 10.46 -16.81 -0.22
C TYR A 62 9.56 -15.72 -0.82
N VAL A 63 8.46 -16.18 -1.39
CA VAL A 63 7.44 -15.33 -1.97
C VAL A 63 6.10 -15.63 -1.30
N ILE A 64 5.41 -14.58 -0.87
CA ILE A 64 4.02 -14.63 -0.47
C ILE A 64 3.21 -14.06 -1.62
N ASP A 65 2.30 -14.85 -2.17
CA ASP A 65 1.34 -14.42 -3.19
C ASP A 65 -0.06 -14.87 -2.76
N GLY A 66 -0.94 -13.95 -2.49
CA GLY A 66 -2.27 -14.25 -1.95
C GLY A 66 -3.20 -13.06 -2.07
N GLN A 67 -4.34 -13.16 -1.42
CA GLN A 67 -5.34 -12.09 -1.40
C GLN A 67 -5.37 -11.40 -0.04
N ARG A 68 -5.38 -10.07 -0.05
CA ARG A 68 -5.66 -9.25 1.12
C ARG A 68 -7.12 -8.83 1.11
N LYS A 69 -7.86 -9.24 2.14
CA LYS A 69 -9.26 -8.84 2.37
C LYS A 69 -9.36 -7.36 2.76
N PRO A 70 -10.54 -6.74 2.62
CA PRO A 70 -10.82 -5.40 3.10
C PRO A 70 -10.40 -5.19 4.56
N GLY A 71 -9.89 -4.01 4.86
CA GLY A 71 -9.48 -3.63 6.19
C GLY A 71 -8.29 -2.68 6.21
N THR A 72 -7.90 -2.29 7.40
CA THR A 72 -6.86 -1.30 7.67
C THR A 72 -5.69 -1.93 8.41
N VAL A 73 -4.48 -1.54 8.03
CA VAL A 73 -3.24 -2.00 8.71
C VAL A 73 -2.33 -0.82 8.97
N LEU A 74 -1.93 -0.70 10.21
CA LEU A 74 -0.83 0.16 10.64
C LEU A 74 0.48 -0.64 10.57
N HIS A 75 1.39 -0.21 9.71
CA HIS A 75 2.72 -0.80 9.53
C HIS A 75 3.78 0.09 10.16
N CYS A 76 4.67 -0.51 10.93
CA CYS A 76 5.88 0.12 11.42
C CYS A 76 7.08 -0.79 11.17
N PHE A 77 8.10 -0.26 10.53
CA PHE A 77 9.40 -0.91 10.39
C PHE A 77 10.38 -0.17 11.30
N LEU A 78 10.90 -0.89 12.29
CA LEU A 78 11.97 -0.40 13.15
C LEU A 78 13.32 -0.60 12.47
N GLU A 79 13.47 -1.69 11.71
CA GLU A 79 14.66 -2.01 10.92
C GLU A 79 14.29 -2.78 9.66
N GLY A 80 15.08 -2.58 8.60
CA GLY A 80 14.94 -3.27 7.33
C GLY A 80 13.75 -2.80 6.49
N SER A 81 13.54 -3.46 5.38
CA SER A 81 12.48 -3.17 4.43
C SER A 81 11.90 -4.44 3.84
N THR A 82 10.79 -4.34 3.12
CA THR A 82 10.22 -5.48 2.43
C THR A 82 9.69 -5.08 1.06
N ALA A 83 10.00 -5.89 0.04
CA ALA A 83 9.41 -5.76 -1.29
C ALA A 83 7.98 -6.29 -1.26
N ALA A 84 7.01 -5.41 -1.01
CA ALA A 84 5.59 -5.76 -0.97
C ALA A 84 4.78 -4.93 -1.97
N ARG A 85 3.72 -5.54 -2.53
CA ARG A 85 2.81 -4.92 -3.50
C ARG A 85 1.37 -5.28 -3.19
N LEU A 86 0.46 -4.34 -3.45
CA LEU A 86 -0.98 -4.57 -3.53
C LEU A 86 -1.43 -4.26 -4.96
N ASP A 87 -2.05 -5.22 -5.65
CA ASP A 87 -2.43 -5.12 -7.07
C ASP A 87 -1.31 -4.54 -7.95
N ASN A 88 -0.09 -5.02 -7.77
CA ASN A 88 1.14 -4.54 -8.41
C ASN A 88 1.58 -3.11 -8.02
N ARG A 89 0.90 -2.41 -7.13
CA ARG A 89 1.35 -1.13 -6.58
C ARG A 89 2.34 -1.39 -5.46
N PRO A 90 3.57 -0.86 -5.52
CA PRO A 90 4.54 -1.05 -4.45
C PRO A 90 4.05 -0.39 -3.17
N MET A 91 4.15 -1.10 -2.07
CA MET A 91 3.75 -0.59 -0.75
C MET A 91 4.83 0.30 -0.13
N ASN A 92 6.07 0.27 -0.62
CA ASN A 92 7.20 1.08 -0.13
C ASN A 92 7.31 1.06 1.40
N LEU A 93 7.32 -0.15 1.97
CA LEU A 93 7.40 -0.37 3.40
C LEU A 93 8.84 -0.66 3.82
N GLY A 94 9.34 0.09 4.79
CA GLY A 94 10.70 -0.11 5.30
C GLY A 94 11.20 1.07 6.11
N HIS A 95 12.33 0.85 6.78
CA HIS A 95 13.08 1.84 7.52
C HIS A 95 14.53 1.86 7.04
N THR A 96 15.05 3.05 6.78
CA THR A 96 16.46 3.25 6.46
C THR A 96 17.22 3.47 7.77
N SER A 97 18.27 2.68 8.00
CA SER A 97 19.10 2.77 9.21
C SER A 97 19.54 4.22 9.48
N GLY A 98 19.33 4.67 10.71
CA GLY A 98 19.63 6.05 11.14
C GLY A 98 18.60 7.12 10.78
N GLY A 99 17.54 6.77 10.04
CA GLY A 99 16.42 7.67 9.74
C GLY A 99 15.37 7.72 10.85
N ALA A 100 14.43 8.65 10.76
CA ALA A 100 13.28 8.68 11.65
C ALA A 100 12.33 7.50 11.34
N VAL A 101 11.80 6.85 12.38
CA VAL A 101 10.85 5.74 12.26
C VAL A 101 9.55 6.26 11.65
N LYS A 102 9.10 5.62 10.57
CA LYS A 102 7.86 5.98 9.87
C LYS A 102 6.76 4.98 10.17
N LEU A 103 5.59 5.49 10.50
CA LEU A 103 4.33 4.74 10.55
C LEU A 103 3.60 4.90 9.22
N VAL A 104 3.01 3.80 8.75
CA VAL A 104 2.26 3.76 7.49
C VAL A 104 0.93 3.08 7.73
N LEU A 105 -0.16 3.82 7.65
CA LEU A 105 -1.51 3.26 7.66
C LEU A 105 -1.96 2.98 6.24
N THR A 106 -2.39 1.76 5.96
CA THR A 106 -2.95 1.37 4.66
C THR A 106 -4.34 0.81 4.85
N SER A 107 -5.31 1.28 4.06
CA SER A 107 -6.69 0.75 4.04
C SER A 107 -7.08 0.34 2.63
N ILE A 108 -7.82 -0.76 2.53
CA ILE A 108 -8.43 -1.23 1.28
C ILE A 108 -9.89 -1.58 1.54
N GLU A 109 -10.76 -1.22 0.60
CA GLU A 109 -12.21 -1.48 0.67
C GLU A 109 -12.61 -2.77 -0.03
N GLU A 110 -11.78 -3.22 -0.98
CA GLU A 110 -11.99 -4.43 -1.76
C GLU A 110 -10.82 -5.40 -1.62
N THR A 111 -11.06 -6.68 -1.88
CA THR A 111 -10.01 -7.70 -1.87
C THR A 111 -9.00 -7.41 -2.98
N GLN A 112 -7.73 -7.31 -2.63
CA GLN A 112 -6.63 -7.04 -3.54
C GLN A 112 -5.58 -8.15 -3.50
N ARG A 113 -4.88 -8.41 -4.61
CA ARG A 113 -3.76 -9.32 -4.65
C ARG A 113 -2.61 -8.75 -3.84
N PHE A 114 -2.15 -9.50 -2.85
CA PHE A 114 -0.97 -9.16 -2.06
C PHE A 114 0.22 -10.02 -2.49
N TRP A 115 1.32 -9.37 -2.82
CA TRP A 115 2.57 -10.02 -3.15
C TRP A 115 3.70 -9.47 -2.29
N ARG A 116 4.55 -10.36 -1.78
CA ARG A 116 5.73 -10.00 -1.00
C ARG A 116 6.86 -10.96 -1.31
N ARG A 117 8.09 -10.45 -1.43
CA ARG A 117 9.33 -11.24 -1.54
C ARG A 117 10.29 -10.85 -0.44
N SER A 118 11.05 -11.81 0.06
CA SER A 118 12.26 -11.62 0.85
C SER A 118 13.36 -12.48 0.31
N ASP A 119 14.58 -11.98 0.36
CA ASP A 119 15.77 -12.66 -0.08
C ASP A 119 16.66 -13.09 1.11
N PRO A 120 17.55 -14.09 0.97
CA PRO A 120 18.40 -14.56 2.05
C PRO A 120 19.25 -13.42 2.62
N GLY A 121 19.39 -13.37 3.95
CA GLY A 121 20.12 -12.33 4.66
C GLY A 121 19.33 -11.05 4.91
N GLU A 122 18.12 -10.90 4.37
CA GLU A 122 17.27 -9.75 4.69
C GLU A 122 16.78 -9.84 6.14
N TYR A 123 17.20 -8.88 6.94
CA TYR A 123 16.72 -8.70 8.30
C TYR A 123 15.58 -7.70 8.33
N VAL A 124 14.50 -8.04 9.03
CA VAL A 124 13.34 -7.18 9.22
C VAL A 124 12.88 -7.21 10.68
N ARG A 125 12.78 -6.04 11.27
CA ARG A 125 12.15 -5.83 12.58
C ARG A 125 10.97 -4.89 12.41
N LYS A 126 9.75 -5.45 12.51
CA LYS A 126 8.52 -4.72 12.23
C LYS A 126 7.36 -5.12 13.14
N ILE A 127 6.43 -4.19 13.26
CA ILE A 127 5.11 -4.38 13.86
C ILE A 127 4.05 -4.08 12.80
N SER A 128 2.97 -4.85 12.80
CA SER A 128 1.77 -4.56 12.01
C SER A 128 0.54 -4.76 12.90
N ILE A 129 -0.32 -3.74 12.98
CA ILE A 129 -1.59 -3.80 13.69
C ILE A 129 -2.69 -3.83 12.64
N GLN A 130 -3.55 -4.84 12.71
CA GLN A 130 -4.59 -5.14 11.72
C GLN A 130 -5.96 -4.84 12.31
N MET A 131 -6.81 -4.18 11.54
CA MET A 131 -8.16 -3.78 11.92
C MET A 131 -9.14 -4.18 10.81
N SER A 132 -10.13 -5.01 11.14
CA SER A 132 -11.21 -5.34 10.20
C SER A 132 -12.18 -4.19 10.03
N PRO A 133 -12.96 -4.14 8.93
CA PRO A 133 -14.01 -3.15 8.78
C PRO A 133 -15.02 -3.17 9.94
N ASN A 134 -15.45 -4.35 10.37
CA ASN A 134 -16.41 -4.51 11.48
C ASN A 134 -15.85 -3.99 12.82
N TRP A 135 -14.54 -4.21 13.06
CA TRP A 135 -13.91 -3.68 14.28
C TRP A 135 -13.83 -2.15 14.25
N LEU A 136 -13.47 -1.58 13.11
CA LEU A 136 -13.43 -0.12 12.93
C LEU A 136 -14.83 0.48 13.13
N GLU A 137 -15.84 -0.06 12.46
CA GLU A 137 -17.23 0.39 12.57
C GLU A 137 -17.74 0.26 14.01
N GLY A 138 -17.50 -0.87 14.67
CA GLY A 138 -17.89 -1.10 16.06
C GLY A 138 -17.26 -0.13 17.06
N ASN A 139 -16.10 0.47 16.72
CA ASN A 139 -15.42 1.49 17.53
C ASN A 139 -15.68 2.92 17.02
N GLY A 140 -16.55 3.10 16.02
CA GLY A 140 -16.84 4.43 15.45
C GLY A 140 -15.67 5.07 14.71
N LEU A 141 -14.70 4.26 14.25
CA LEU A 141 -13.50 4.72 13.56
C LEU A 141 -13.69 4.68 12.04
N CYS A 142 -13.43 5.80 11.38
CA CYS A 142 -13.46 5.90 9.94
C CYS A 142 -12.07 6.28 9.42
N VAL A 143 -11.54 5.54 8.45
CA VAL A 143 -10.35 5.96 7.72
C VAL A 143 -10.77 7.01 6.71
N PRO A 144 -10.16 8.20 6.69
CA PRO A 144 -10.50 9.22 5.70
C PRO A 144 -10.26 8.69 4.28
N ILE A 145 -11.30 8.68 3.46
CA ILE A 145 -11.23 8.25 2.06
C ILE A 145 -10.70 9.42 1.24
N ALA A 146 -9.41 9.37 0.89
CA ALA A 146 -8.76 10.42 0.12
C ALA A 146 -8.70 10.11 -1.40
N THR A 147 -9.09 8.90 -1.82
CA THR A 147 -8.97 8.46 -3.21
C THR A 147 -10.26 7.78 -3.68
N PRO A 148 -10.50 7.73 -5.00
CA PRO A 148 -11.65 7.01 -5.56
C PRO A 148 -11.67 5.54 -5.17
N THR A 149 -12.89 4.99 -5.12
CA THR A 149 -13.21 3.59 -4.80
C THR A 149 -12.25 2.59 -5.45
N GLY A 150 -11.74 1.65 -4.66
CA GLY A 150 -10.87 0.55 -5.12
C GLY A 150 -9.36 0.82 -5.03
N ALA A 151 -8.92 2.03 -4.70
CA ALA A 151 -7.50 2.30 -4.48
C ALA A 151 -7.10 2.09 -3.02
N MET A 152 -5.87 1.61 -2.78
CA MET A 152 -5.29 1.56 -1.45
C MET A 152 -5.15 2.99 -0.90
N GLN A 153 -5.83 3.26 0.20
CA GLN A 153 -5.62 4.47 0.99
C GLN A 153 -4.31 4.34 1.74
N ARG A 154 -3.51 5.41 1.80
CA ARG A 154 -2.21 5.41 2.46
C ARG A 154 -1.95 6.73 3.16
N HIS A 155 -1.65 6.65 4.45
CA HIS A 155 -1.24 7.76 5.27
C HIS A 155 0.11 7.45 5.91
N GLU A 156 0.99 8.44 5.98
CA GLU A 156 2.35 8.28 6.53
C GLU A 156 2.67 9.44 7.48
N TRP A 157 3.34 9.11 8.58
CA TRP A 157 3.91 10.10 9.49
C TRP A 157 5.16 9.57 10.19
N TYR A 158 5.92 10.43 10.80
CA TYR A 158 7.04 10.04 11.63
C TYR A 158 6.58 9.80 13.05
N ALA A 159 7.05 8.70 13.64
CA ALA A 159 6.69 8.29 14.98
C ALA A 159 7.19 9.30 16.01
N SER A 160 6.34 9.64 16.96
CA SER A 160 6.70 10.39 18.17
C SER A 160 7.59 9.53 19.10
N PRO A 161 8.32 10.14 20.03
CA PRO A 161 9.09 9.38 21.02
C PRO A 161 8.23 8.38 21.84
N GLN A 162 6.97 8.70 22.09
CA GLN A 162 6.03 7.85 22.81
C GLN A 162 5.60 6.65 21.94
N GLU A 163 5.26 6.89 20.66
CA GLU A 163 4.96 5.82 19.70
C GLU A 163 6.16 4.88 19.55
N ILE A 164 7.38 5.41 19.41
CA ILE A 164 8.61 4.61 19.34
C ILE A 164 8.76 3.72 20.58
N LYS A 165 8.55 4.25 21.78
CA LYS A 165 8.64 3.48 23.03
C LYS A 165 7.64 2.32 23.06
N MET A 166 6.40 2.53 22.61
CA MET A 166 5.38 1.47 22.54
C MET A 166 5.75 0.42 21.46
N LEU A 167 6.23 0.87 20.31
CA LEU A 167 6.66 -0.02 19.23
C LEU A 167 7.86 -0.88 19.64
N GLU A 168 8.85 -0.29 20.31
CA GLU A 168 10.00 -1.02 20.84
C GLU A 168 9.60 -2.06 21.88
N ALA A 169 8.67 -1.72 22.77
CA ALA A 169 8.14 -2.66 23.77
C ALA A 169 7.40 -3.84 23.10
N LEU A 170 6.58 -3.58 22.08
CA LEU A 170 5.90 -4.62 21.32
C LEU A 170 6.87 -5.51 20.53
N ALA A 171 7.92 -4.93 19.94
CA ALA A 171 8.91 -5.66 19.16
C ALA A 171 9.86 -6.50 20.03
N SER A 172 10.12 -6.07 21.27
CA SER A 172 11.08 -6.71 22.17
C SER A 172 10.46 -7.84 23.01
N THR A 173 9.13 -8.00 22.99
CA THR A 173 8.46 -9.05 23.75
C THR A 173 8.52 -10.38 22.99
N PRO A 174 9.37 -11.34 23.39
CA PRO A 174 9.66 -12.53 22.58
C PRO A 174 8.45 -13.47 22.44
N ARG A 175 7.55 -13.49 23.38
CA ARG A 175 6.30 -14.27 23.38
C ARG A 175 5.30 -13.61 24.32
N PHE A 176 4.10 -13.33 23.82
CA PHE A 176 2.97 -12.89 24.65
C PHE A 176 2.31 -14.11 25.34
N SER A 177 3.08 -14.80 26.16
CA SER A 177 2.72 -16.13 26.70
C SER A 177 1.78 -16.07 27.90
N SER A 178 1.74 -14.94 28.62
CA SER A 178 0.85 -14.78 29.77
C SER A 178 -0.35 -13.88 29.45
N PRO A 179 -1.49 -14.04 30.13
CA PRO A 179 -2.63 -13.13 30.00
C PRO A 179 -2.25 -11.66 30.22
N VAL A 180 -1.37 -11.39 31.16
CA VAL A 180 -0.91 -10.03 31.51
C VAL A 180 -0.10 -9.43 30.34
N THR A 181 0.84 -10.18 29.76
CA THR A 181 1.62 -9.69 28.61
C THR A 181 0.74 -9.44 27.39
N ARG A 182 -0.33 -10.22 27.19
CA ARG A 182 -1.33 -9.99 26.14
C ARG A 182 -2.12 -8.70 26.38
N LEU A 183 -2.58 -8.46 27.62
CA LEU A 183 -3.27 -7.22 27.98
C LEU A 183 -2.39 -5.99 27.76
N HIS A 184 -1.11 -6.07 28.11
CA HIS A 184 -0.16 -4.98 27.82
C HIS A 184 0.03 -4.75 26.32
N ALA A 185 0.16 -5.82 25.53
CA ALA A 185 0.27 -5.70 24.08
C ALA A 185 -1.00 -5.09 23.46
N GLU A 186 -2.17 -5.51 23.92
CA GLU A 186 -3.46 -4.96 23.47
C GLU A 186 -3.59 -3.48 23.83
N SER A 187 -3.26 -3.09 25.04
CA SER A 187 -3.27 -1.70 25.49
C SER A 187 -2.36 -0.82 24.62
N MET A 188 -1.12 -1.26 24.36
CA MET A 188 -0.18 -0.52 23.50
C MET A 188 -0.66 -0.45 22.03
N ALA A 189 -1.22 -1.54 21.51
CA ALA A 189 -1.76 -1.58 20.15
C ALA A 189 -2.97 -0.64 20.00
N LEU A 190 -3.88 -0.61 20.98
CA LEU A 190 -5.02 0.30 21.03
C LEU A 190 -4.56 1.76 21.12
N ALA A 191 -3.56 2.07 21.97
CA ALA A 191 -3.01 3.41 22.08
C ALA A 191 -2.39 3.89 20.76
N LEU A 192 -1.60 3.04 20.08
CA LEU A 192 -1.04 3.37 18.75
C LEU A 192 -2.12 3.62 17.70
N VAL A 193 -3.20 2.86 17.73
CA VAL A 193 -4.35 3.08 16.83
C VAL A 193 -5.05 4.37 17.18
N ALA A 194 -5.34 4.64 18.46
CA ALA A 194 -5.98 5.87 18.89
C ALA A 194 -5.19 7.11 18.45
N GLU A 195 -3.88 7.17 18.74
CA GLU A 195 -3.00 8.25 18.29
C GLU A 195 -2.98 8.40 16.77
N SER A 196 -3.05 7.28 16.03
CA SER A 196 -3.12 7.31 14.56
C SER A 196 -4.42 7.97 14.08
N PHE A 197 -5.55 7.63 14.69
CA PHE A 197 -6.85 8.19 14.30
C PHE A 197 -7.07 9.61 14.81
N GLU A 198 -6.50 10.01 15.95
CA GLU A 198 -6.50 11.40 16.42
C GLU A 198 -5.80 12.32 15.39
N ARG A 199 -4.66 11.89 14.84
CA ARG A 199 -3.97 12.63 13.77
C ARG A 199 -4.84 12.84 12.53
N PHE A 200 -5.74 11.90 12.22
CA PHE A 200 -6.69 12.07 11.14
C PHE A 200 -7.85 12.98 11.54
N SER A 201 -8.29 12.91 12.79
CA SER A 201 -9.31 13.80 13.31
C SER A 201 -8.85 15.26 13.35
N ASP A 202 -7.63 15.51 13.76
CA ASP A 202 -7.01 16.85 13.76
C ASP A 202 -6.76 17.37 12.34
N GLN A 203 -6.39 16.49 11.40
CA GLN A 203 -6.35 16.83 9.98
C GLN A 203 -7.77 17.00 9.41
N SER A 204 -8.77 16.33 9.94
CA SER A 204 -10.17 16.46 9.56
C SER A 204 -10.82 17.73 10.09
N THR A 205 -10.40 18.25 11.22
CA THR A 205 -10.80 19.60 11.69
C THR A 205 -10.18 20.71 10.84
N ASN A 206 -9.05 20.44 10.17
CA ASN A 206 -8.43 21.35 9.20
C ASN A 206 -8.68 20.98 7.72
N SER A 207 -9.27 19.82 7.42
CA SER A 207 -9.59 19.37 6.05
C SER A 207 -10.74 18.37 5.97
N THR A 208 -11.79 18.52 6.75
CA THR A 208 -13.09 17.95 6.36
C THR A 208 -13.52 18.68 5.10
N LEU A 209 -13.28 18.02 3.95
CA LEU A 209 -13.93 18.45 2.72
C LEU A 209 -15.42 18.59 3.02
N SER A 210 -15.93 19.80 2.91
CA SER A 210 -17.36 20.02 2.98
C SER A 210 -18.04 19.12 1.94
N LYS A 211 -19.27 18.72 2.17
CA LYS A 211 -20.06 17.97 1.17
C LYS A 211 -19.98 18.61 -0.23
N ARG A 212 -19.85 19.94 -0.27
CA ARG A 212 -19.65 20.71 -1.50
C ARG A 212 -18.28 20.42 -2.13
N GLU A 213 -17.20 20.42 -1.38
CA GLU A 213 -15.84 20.14 -1.88
C GLU A 213 -15.70 18.69 -2.33
N THR A 214 -16.34 17.73 -1.66
CA THR A 214 -16.40 16.32 -2.09
C THR A 214 -17.08 16.21 -3.45
N ILE A 215 -18.21 16.88 -3.66
CA ILE A 215 -18.91 16.94 -4.96
C ILE A 215 -18.01 17.61 -6.02
N GLN A 216 -17.34 18.69 -5.67
CA GLN A 216 -16.44 19.41 -6.58
C GLN A 216 -15.26 18.52 -7.02
N LEU A 217 -14.65 17.79 -6.09
CA LEU A 217 -13.58 16.83 -6.40
C LEU A 217 -14.07 15.72 -7.31
N SER A 218 -15.22 15.11 -7.03
CA SER A 218 -15.77 14.05 -7.86
C SER A 218 -16.01 14.51 -9.31
N ARG A 219 -16.46 15.74 -9.51
CA ARG A 219 -16.64 16.34 -10.86
C ARG A 219 -15.29 16.56 -11.56
N ILE A 220 -14.28 17.08 -10.84
CA ILE A 220 -12.93 17.27 -11.35
C ILE A 220 -12.34 15.93 -11.81
N GLU A 221 -12.45 14.90 -10.98
CA GLU A 221 -11.92 13.57 -11.30
C GLU A 221 -12.68 12.89 -12.43
N ALA A 222 -14.01 13.03 -12.46
CA ALA A 222 -14.82 12.50 -13.56
C ALA A 222 -14.41 13.12 -14.89
N LEU A 223 -14.18 14.44 -14.96
CA LEU A 223 -13.69 15.09 -16.16
C LEU A 223 -12.23 14.71 -16.47
N ALA A 224 -11.38 14.61 -15.45
CA ALA A 224 -9.99 14.20 -15.61
C ALA A 224 -9.85 12.78 -16.18
N ARG A 225 -10.78 11.87 -15.85
CA ARG A 225 -10.78 10.48 -16.31
C ARG A 225 -11.34 10.28 -17.72
N ARG A 226 -11.98 11.28 -18.32
CA ARG A 226 -12.47 11.16 -19.70
C ARG A 226 -11.30 10.94 -20.66
N PRO A 227 -11.34 9.93 -21.55
CA PRO A 227 -10.31 9.74 -22.56
C PRO A 227 -10.12 10.99 -23.44
N GLY A 228 -8.93 11.13 -24.03
CA GLY A 228 -8.63 12.24 -24.93
C GLY A 228 -7.71 13.30 -24.32
N PRO A 229 -7.64 14.52 -24.88
CA PRO A 229 -6.73 15.57 -24.41
C PRO A 229 -6.86 15.88 -22.91
N VAL A 230 -5.77 16.23 -22.26
CA VAL A 230 -5.78 16.64 -20.84
C VAL A 230 -6.61 17.92 -20.72
N PRO A 231 -7.67 17.95 -19.88
CA PRO A 231 -8.49 19.13 -19.73
C PRO A 231 -7.67 20.31 -19.16
N SER A 232 -7.99 21.52 -19.61
CA SER A 232 -7.36 22.72 -19.08
C SER A 232 -7.78 23.01 -17.65
N LEU A 233 -6.98 23.77 -16.90
CA LEU A 233 -7.34 24.22 -15.55
C LEU A 233 -8.66 25.01 -15.53
N ALA A 234 -8.92 25.78 -16.58
CA ALA A 234 -10.18 26.52 -16.74
C ALA A 234 -11.37 25.57 -16.88
N ALA A 235 -11.26 24.55 -17.74
CA ALA A 235 -12.33 23.56 -17.91
C ALA A 235 -12.63 22.80 -16.62
N LEU A 236 -11.60 22.38 -15.89
CA LEU A 236 -11.76 21.71 -14.60
C LEU A 236 -12.40 22.60 -13.54
N ALA A 237 -11.99 23.86 -13.48
CA ALA A 237 -12.56 24.83 -12.54
C ALA A 237 -14.04 25.09 -12.85
N THR A 238 -14.38 25.27 -14.14
CA THR A 238 -15.78 25.45 -14.58
C THR A 238 -16.63 24.24 -14.24
N GLU A 239 -16.17 23.01 -14.52
CA GLU A 239 -16.90 21.77 -14.22
C GLU A 239 -17.18 21.62 -12.71
N ALA A 240 -16.24 22.04 -11.87
CA ALA A 240 -16.38 21.99 -10.42
C ALA A 240 -17.14 23.19 -9.82
N GLY A 241 -17.48 24.20 -10.61
CA GLY A 241 -18.05 25.46 -10.10
C GLY A 241 -17.07 26.21 -9.20
N LEU A 242 -15.78 26.23 -9.57
CA LEU A 242 -14.69 26.87 -8.84
C LEU A 242 -13.99 27.93 -9.70
N SER A 243 -13.33 28.88 -9.04
CA SER A 243 -12.27 29.65 -9.69
C SER A 243 -11.02 28.79 -9.88
N GLN A 244 -10.12 29.14 -10.80
CA GLN A 244 -8.85 28.41 -10.98
C GLN A 244 -7.98 28.43 -9.70
N SER A 245 -8.03 29.49 -8.91
CA SER A 245 -7.34 29.58 -7.62
C SER A 245 -7.99 28.67 -6.57
N GLY A 246 -9.32 28.57 -6.57
CA GLY A 246 -10.07 27.64 -5.72
C GLY A 246 -9.76 26.20 -6.06
N LEU A 247 -9.72 25.84 -7.36
CA LEU A 247 -9.31 24.53 -7.84
C LEU A 247 -7.89 24.18 -7.36
N ARG A 248 -6.93 25.10 -7.51
CA ARG A 248 -5.54 24.87 -7.06
C ARG A 248 -5.48 24.62 -5.56
N ARG A 249 -6.16 25.42 -4.75
CA ARG A 249 -6.21 25.24 -3.29
C ARG A 249 -6.82 23.90 -2.92
N LEU A 250 -7.97 23.56 -3.52
CA LEU A 250 -8.65 22.29 -3.23
C LEU A 250 -7.79 21.08 -3.58
N ILE A 251 -7.20 21.03 -4.77
CA ILE A 251 -6.34 19.92 -5.18
C ILE A 251 -5.05 19.87 -4.34
N GLN A 252 -4.47 21.02 -4.02
CA GLN A 252 -3.26 21.09 -3.18
C GLN A 252 -3.54 20.63 -1.74
N SER A 253 -4.69 21.02 -1.15
CA SER A 253 -5.04 20.63 0.22
C SER A 253 -5.32 19.12 0.32
N VAL A 254 -5.96 18.52 -0.71
CA VAL A 254 -6.35 17.09 -0.68
C VAL A 254 -5.22 16.18 -1.13
N TYR A 255 -4.49 16.55 -2.19
CA TYR A 255 -3.52 15.65 -2.83
C TYR A 255 -2.05 16.08 -2.65
N GLY A 256 -1.80 17.21 -2.02
CA GLY A 256 -0.46 17.73 -1.80
C GLY A 256 0.32 18.08 -3.08
N ARG A 257 -0.37 18.24 -4.22
CA ARG A 257 0.26 18.43 -5.53
C ARG A 257 -0.51 19.41 -6.41
N ALA A 258 0.17 19.95 -7.43
CA ALA A 258 -0.46 20.85 -8.40
C ALA A 258 -1.53 20.10 -9.23
N PRO A 259 -2.65 20.77 -9.64
CA PRO A 259 -3.76 20.13 -10.35
C PRO A 259 -3.35 19.35 -11.60
N LEU A 260 -2.55 19.92 -12.48
CA LEU A 260 -2.11 19.20 -13.70
C LEU A 260 -1.23 17.99 -13.40
N ALA A 261 -0.44 18.05 -12.33
CA ALA A 261 0.36 16.90 -11.89
C ALA A 261 -0.54 15.77 -11.36
N HIS A 262 -1.59 16.14 -10.61
CA HIS A 262 -2.60 15.18 -10.13
C HIS A 262 -3.33 14.50 -11.30
N ILE A 263 -3.83 15.28 -12.26
CA ILE A 263 -4.55 14.74 -13.42
C ILE A 263 -3.66 13.83 -14.28
N ARG A 264 -2.41 14.22 -14.50
CA ARG A 264 -1.46 13.35 -15.21
C ARG A 264 -1.23 12.03 -14.47
N ALA A 265 -1.14 12.06 -13.15
CA ALA A 265 -1.00 10.85 -12.35
C ALA A 265 -2.23 9.94 -12.48
N LEU A 266 -3.45 10.48 -12.38
CA LEU A 266 -4.70 9.74 -12.58
C LEU A 266 -4.76 9.08 -13.96
N ARG A 267 -4.39 9.78 -15.01
CA ARG A 267 -4.44 9.26 -16.37
C ARG A 267 -3.38 8.21 -16.65
N LEU A 268 -2.17 8.37 -16.10
CA LEU A 268 -1.15 7.34 -16.15
C LEU A 268 -1.60 6.07 -15.42
N GLU A 269 -2.34 6.22 -14.31
CA GLU A 269 -2.93 5.10 -13.58
C GLU A 269 -3.98 4.36 -14.41
N MET A 270 -4.89 5.09 -15.05
CA MET A 270 -5.88 4.49 -15.96
C MET A 270 -5.21 3.71 -17.08
N ALA A 271 -4.19 4.29 -17.72
CA ALA A 271 -3.42 3.63 -18.78
C ALA A 271 -2.69 2.39 -18.25
N TYR A 272 -2.14 2.44 -17.04
CA TYR A 272 -1.52 1.28 -16.39
C TYR A 272 -2.53 0.13 -16.19
N ILE A 273 -3.71 0.44 -15.68
CA ILE A 273 -4.78 -0.55 -15.45
C ILE A 273 -5.22 -1.17 -16.79
N ALA A 274 -5.45 -0.34 -17.81
CA ALA A 274 -5.87 -0.80 -19.12
C ALA A 274 -4.82 -1.66 -19.84
N LEU A 275 -3.54 -1.28 -19.77
CA LEU A 275 -2.43 -2.11 -20.28
C LEU A 275 -2.38 -3.47 -19.61
N LYS A 276 -2.58 -3.51 -18.31
CA LYS A 276 -2.47 -4.74 -17.51
C LYS A 276 -3.68 -5.66 -17.65
N ARG A 277 -4.88 -5.10 -17.59
CA ARG A 277 -6.14 -5.86 -17.54
C ARG A 277 -6.69 -6.13 -18.93
N ASP A 278 -6.71 -5.09 -19.75
CA ASP A 278 -7.41 -5.10 -21.05
C ASP A 278 -6.41 -5.32 -22.21
N HIS A 279 -5.10 -5.43 -21.91
CA HIS A 279 -4.01 -5.69 -22.87
C HIS A 279 -4.03 -4.75 -24.10
N ILE A 280 -4.51 -3.52 -23.92
CA ILE A 280 -4.57 -2.51 -24.99
C ILE A 280 -3.18 -2.21 -25.57
N SER A 281 -3.12 -1.59 -26.74
CA SER A 281 -1.86 -1.16 -27.35
C SER A 281 -1.20 -0.04 -26.52
N ILE A 282 0.11 0.14 -26.69
CA ILE A 282 0.84 1.25 -26.02
C ILE A 282 0.35 2.58 -26.58
N GLU A 283 -0.02 2.63 -27.86
CA GLU A 283 -0.58 3.77 -28.54
C GLU A 283 -1.94 4.15 -27.96
N ASP A 284 -2.83 3.16 -27.74
CA ASP A 284 -4.14 3.38 -27.12
C ASP A 284 -3.99 3.84 -25.66
N ALA A 285 -3.04 3.26 -24.91
CA ALA A 285 -2.74 3.68 -23.57
C ALA A 285 -2.19 5.12 -23.50
N ALA A 286 -1.35 5.50 -24.48
CA ALA A 286 -0.85 6.88 -24.61
C ALA A 286 -1.99 7.86 -24.92
N ALA A 287 -2.85 7.52 -25.88
CA ALA A 287 -4.03 8.33 -26.22
C ALA A 287 -5.00 8.46 -25.03
N MET A 288 -5.27 7.36 -24.31
CA MET A 288 -6.09 7.36 -23.10
C MET A 288 -5.51 8.28 -22.01
N ALA A 289 -4.19 8.26 -21.84
CA ALA A 289 -3.50 9.13 -20.90
C ALA A 289 -3.35 10.59 -21.37
N GLY A 290 -3.77 10.88 -22.61
CA GLY A 290 -3.74 12.22 -23.20
C GLY A 290 -2.38 12.63 -23.74
N TYR A 291 -1.53 11.67 -24.10
CA TYR A 291 -0.26 11.92 -24.78
C TYR A 291 -0.44 11.81 -26.30
N THR A 292 0.14 12.75 -27.02
CA THR A 292 0.18 12.77 -28.49
C THR A 292 1.29 11.90 -29.07
N SER A 293 2.20 11.42 -28.25
CA SER A 293 3.35 10.59 -28.64
C SER A 293 3.54 9.44 -27.66
N GLY A 294 3.64 8.21 -28.18
CA GLY A 294 3.97 7.03 -27.39
C GLY A 294 5.32 7.13 -26.67
N ALA A 295 6.30 7.82 -27.26
CA ALA A 295 7.61 8.04 -26.65
C ALA A 295 7.51 8.92 -25.38
N ASN A 296 6.74 10.02 -25.44
CA ASN A 296 6.50 10.89 -24.30
C ASN A 296 5.71 10.16 -23.21
N PHE A 297 4.72 9.38 -23.59
CA PHE A 297 3.99 8.51 -22.69
C PHE A 297 4.92 7.49 -22.00
N ALA A 298 5.73 6.76 -22.76
CA ALA A 298 6.65 5.75 -22.23
C ALA A 298 7.65 6.35 -21.22
N THR A 299 8.16 7.56 -21.51
CA THR A 299 9.04 8.31 -20.61
C THR A 299 8.33 8.68 -19.31
N ALA A 300 7.13 9.25 -19.39
CA ALA A 300 6.33 9.63 -18.21
C ALA A 300 5.91 8.39 -17.41
N PHE A 301 5.49 7.33 -18.09
CA PHE A 301 5.10 6.05 -17.51
C PHE A 301 6.27 5.39 -16.75
N ARG A 302 7.45 5.30 -17.39
CA ARG A 302 8.66 4.77 -16.73
C ARG A 302 9.07 5.61 -15.53
N ARG A 303 8.92 6.93 -15.60
CA ARG A 303 9.19 7.80 -14.44
C ARG A 303 8.25 7.52 -13.27
N ALA A 304 6.96 7.28 -13.55
CA ALA A 304 5.93 7.00 -12.54
C ALA A 304 6.03 5.59 -11.95
N TYR A 305 6.21 4.56 -12.81
CA TYR A 305 6.10 3.15 -12.42
C TYR A 305 7.44 2.41 -12.38
N LYS A 306 8.56 3.06 -12.78
CA LYS A 306 9.91 2.49 -12.83
C LYS A 306 10.11 1.33 -13.81
N VAL A 307 9.09 1.01 -14.59
CA VAL A 307 9.09 0.00 -15.65
C VAL A 307 8.49 0.59 -16.95
N PRO A 308 8.91 0.16 -18.13
CA PRO A 308 8.31 0.61 -19.38
C PRO A 308 6.91 0.01 -19.59
N PRO A 309 6.02 0.67 -20.36
CA PRO A 309 4.66 0.16 -20.64
C PRO A 309 4.65 -1.23 -21.27
N SER A 310 5.65 -1.56 -22.10
CA SER A 310 5.78 -2.86 -22.74
C SER A 310 5.91 -4.03 -21.78
N GLN A 311 6.57 -3.82 -20.63
CA GLN A 311 6.69 -4.85 -19.60
C GLN A 311 5.36 -5.12 -18.86
N ILE A 312 4.49 -4.12 -18.77
CA ILE A 312 3.17 -4.29 -18.12
C ILE A 312 2.23 -5.06 -19.03
N ARG A 313 2.26 -4.79 -20.35
CA ARG A 313 1.45 -5.48 -21.35
C ARG A 313 1.90 -6.93 -21.60
N GLY A 314 3.20 -7.20 -21.52
CA GLY A 314 3.81 -8.51 -21.81
C GLY A 314 3.98 -9.42 -20.60
N GLY A 315 3.47 -9.06 -19.42
CA GLY A 315 3.61 -9.85 -18.20
C GLY A 315 2.77 -11.13 -18.24
N HIS A 316 3.38 -12.20 -18.72
CA HIS A 316 3.05 -13.61 -18.42
C HIS A 316 4.06 -14.11 -17.41
#